data_b8ca8d414ec31a61d8b4c533bdc2c898
#
_entry.id   b8ca8d414ec31a61d8b4c533bdc2c898
#
_cell.length_a   1.000
_cell.length_b   1.000
_cell.length_c   1.000
_cell.angle_alpha   90.00
_cell.angle_beta   90.00
_cell.angle_gamma   90.00
#
_symmetry.space_group_name_H-M   'P 1'
#
loop_
_entity.id
_entity.type
_entity.pdbx_description
1 polymer ?
#
loop_
_entity_poly.entity_id
_entity_poly.type
_entity_poly.pdbx_seq_one_letter_code
_entity_poly.pdbx_strand_id
1 'polypeptide(L)'
;PLVGIVVSLIGTFAFMSVAGFSINLITLFALVLVIGTVVDDAIVVVEAVQARFDVGYKSSYMASIDAMKGISNAVITSSLVFMAVFIPVSFMGGTSGTFYTQFGLTMAVAVGISAINALTLSPALCALLLKPYINEDGTEKNNFASRFRKAFNTAFEAVVEKYKKICLLYTSPSPRDRSVS
;
A
#
# COMPACT_ATOMS: atom_id res chain seq x y z
N PRO A 1 7.82 4.75 -2.15
CA PRO A 1 6.87 5.09 -1.08
C PRO A 1 7.19 6.41 -0.37
N LEU A 2 8.45 6.66 0.02
CA LEU A 2 8.84 7.86 0.80
C LEU A 2 8.39 9.19 0.15
N VAL A 3 8.52 9.34 -1.16
CA VAL A 3 8.08 10.55 -1.88
C VAL A 3 6.57 10.74 -1.74
N GLY A 4 5.80 9.67 -1.86
CA GLY A 4 4.34 9.71 -1.69
C GLY A 4 3.93 10.17 -0.28
N ILE A 5 4.63 9.71 0.77
CA ILE A 5 4.41 10.14 2.15
C ILE A 5 4.61 11.65 2.29
N VAL A 6 5.75 12.15 1.82
CA VAL A 6 6.08 13.58 1.91
C VAL A 6 5.04 14.44 1.20
N VAL A 7 4.65 14.06 -0.02
CA VAL A 7 3.63 14.79 -0.80
C VAL A 7 2.27 14.75 -0.11
N SER A 8 1.85 13.59 0.40
CA SER A 8 0.57 13.46 1.12
C SER A 8 0.54 14.25 2.41
N LEU A 9 1.64 14.28 3.17
CA LEU A 9 1.74 15.08 4.39
C LEU A 9 1.69 16.58 4.08
N ILE A 10 2.45 17.04 3.09
CA ILE A 10 2.44 18.46 2.67
C ILE A 10 1.02 18.85 2.23
N GLY A 11 0.34 18.02 1.44
CA GLY A 11 -1.03 18.24 1.01
C GLY A 11 -2.01 18.31 2.19
N THR A 12 -1.86 17.44 3.18
CA THR A 12 -2.69 17.44 4.38
C THR A 12 -2.44 18.69 5.24
N PHE A 13 -1.20 19.10 5.43
CA PHE A 13 -0.88 20.35 6.14
C PHE A 13 -1.40 21.58 5.40
N ALA A 14 -1.30 21.61 4.08
CA ALA A 14 -1.87 22.70 3.28
C ALA A 14 -3.39 22.78 3.47
N PHE A 15 -4.10 21.63 3.44
CA PHE A 15 -5.52 21.60 3.73
C PHE A 15 -5.85 22.12 5.14
N MET A 16 -5.13 21.64 6.17
CA MET A 16 -5.34 22.09 7.55
C MET A 16 -5.15 23.61 7.67
N SER A 17 -4.15 24.17 7.00
CA SER A 17 -3.89 25.61 6.99
C SER A 17 -5.04 26.40 6.35
N VAL A 18 -5.57 25.93 5.22
CA VAL A 18 -6.71 26.58 4.53
C VAL A 18 -8.00 26.44 5.33
N ALA A 19 -8.22 25.29 5.97
CA ALA A 19 -9.38 25.01 6.81
C ALA A 19 -9.35 25.74 8.16
N GLY A 20 -8.25 26.41 8.48
CA GLY A 20 -8.06 27.10 9.77
C GLY A 20 -7.91 26.14 10.96
N PHE A 21 -7.51 24.90 10.72
CA PHE A 21 -7.30 23.93 11.78
C PHE A 21 -5.96 24.19 12.49
N SER A 22 -6.00 24.18 13.81
CA SER A 22 -4.80 24.29 14.62
C SER A 22 -4.13 22.92 14.76
N ILE A 23 -2.79 22.92 14.77
CA ILE A 23 -2.01 21.74 15.11
C ILE A 23 -2.17 21.50 16.61
N ASN A 24 -2.83 20.41 16.95
CA ASN A 24 -3.05 19.95 18.31
C ASN A 24 -2.73 18.46 18.41
N LEU A 25 -2.78 17.91 19.62
CA LEU A 25 -2.45 16.49 19.85
C LEU A 25 -3.32 15.55 19.01
N ILE A 26 -4.58 15.89 18.78
CA ILE A 26 -5.54 15.07 18.04
C ILE A 26 -5.24 15.09 16.55
N THR A 27 -4.97 16.27 15.98
CA THR A 27 -4.58 16.39 14.58
C THR A 27 -3.22 15.75 14.31
N LEU A 28 -2.27 15.82 15.26
CA LEU A 28 -1.00 15.10 15.18
C LEU A 28 -1.23 13.59 15.21
N PHE A 29 -2.12 13.11 16.06
CA PHE A 29 -2.50 11.69 16.10
C PHE A 29 -3.13 11.23 14.78
N ALA A 30 -4.04 12.05 14.20
CA ALA A 30 -4.57 11.79 12.87
C ALA A 30 -3.47 11.67 11.81
N LEU A 31 -2.50 12.59 11.82
CA LEU A 31 -1.38 12.56 10.87
C LEU A 31 -0.51 11.31 11.01
N VAL A 32 -0.25 10.85 12.23
CA VAL A 32 0.49 9.60 12.48
C VAL A 32 -0.25 8.39 11.92
N LEU A 33 -1.58 8.31 12.10
CA LEU A 33 -2.40 7.25 11.53
C LEU A 33 -2.41 7.30 9.99
N VAL A 34 -2.50 8.52 9.43
CA VAL A 34 -2.46 8.74 7.98
C VAL A 34 -1.14 8.24 7.37
N ILE A 35 -0.01 8.45 8.02
CA ILE A 35 1.27 7.95 7.53
C ILE A 35 1.19 6.44 7.28
N GLY A 36 0.58 5.68 8.20
CA GLY A 36 0.39 4.24 8.02
C GLY A 36 -0.40 3.92 6.74
N THR A 37 -1.57 4.53 6.55
CA THR A 37 -2.41 4.27 5.37
C THR A 37 -1.76 4.71 4.06
N VAL A 38 -1.06 5.85 4.05
CA VAL A 38 -0.33 6.34 2.87
C VAL A 38 0.80 5.38 2.47
N VAL A 39 1.50 4.83 3.46
CA VAL A 39 2.57 3.85 3.22
C VAL A 39 1.99 2.58 2.58
N ASP A 40 0.88 2.08 3.12
CA ASP A 40 0.22 0.86 2.63
C ASP A 40 -0.22 1.02 1.17
N ASP A 41 -0.87 2.12 0.80
CA ASP A 41 -1.26 2.41 -0.58
C ASP A 41 -0.06 2.43 -1.53
N ALA A 42 1.04 3.07 -1.12
CA ALA A 42 2.25 3.16 -1.93
C ALA A 42 2.98 1.80 -2.06
N ILE A 43 2.97 0.97 -1.02
CA ILE A 43 3.57 -0.38 -1.03
C ILE A 43 2.82 -1.26 -2.01
N VAL A 44 1.48 -1.29 -1.96
CA VAL A 44 0.65 -2.11 -2.86
C VAL A 44 0.95 -1.80 -4.32
N VAL A 45 1.10 -0.52 -4.69
CA VAL A 45 1.45 -0.13 -6.07
C VAL A 45 2.84 -0.63 -6.46
N VAL A 46 3.85 -0.43 -5.62
CA VAL A 46 5.22 -0.84 -5.91
C VAL A 46 5.32 -2.37 -6.04
N GLU A 47 4.67 -3.11 -5.15
CA GLU A 47 4.64 -4.57 -5.16
C GLU A 47 3.97 -5.12 -6.41
N ALA A 48 2.83 -4.54 -6.82
CA ALA A 48 2.14 -4.94 -8.03
C ALA A 48 3.00 -4.72 -9.29
N VAL A 49 3.75 -3.61 -9.36
CA VAL A 49 4.68 -3.35 -10.47
C VAL A 49 5.84 -4.34 -10.45
N GLN A 50 6.39 -4.66 -9.28
CA GLN A 50 7.46 -5.65 -9.14
C GLN A 50 6.98 -7.04 -9.56
N ALA A 51 5.78 -7.44 -9.19
CA ALA A 51 5.19 -8.71 -9.64
C ALA A 51 5.09 -8.82 -11.17
N ARG A 52 4.90 -7.70 -11.89
CA ARG A 52 4.94 -7.68 -13.35
C ARG A 52 6.34 -7.91 -13.91
N PHE A 53 7.39 -7.41 -13.25
CA PHE A 53 8.76 -7.74 -13.65
C PHE A 53 9.06 -9.23 -13.47
N ASP A 54 8.57 -9.86 -12.41
CA ASP A 54 8.76 -11.29 -12.16
C ASP A 54 8.06 -12.17 -13.23
N VAL A 55 6.99 -11.68 -13.83
CA VAL A 55 6.30 -12.33 -14.98
C VAL A 55 7.05 -12.10 -16.31
N GLY A 56 8.09 -11.25 -16.34
CA GLY A 56 8.95 -11.06 -17.50
C GLY A 56 8.76 -9.75 -18.27
N TYR A 57 8.06 -8.76 -17.71
CA TYR A 57 7.97 -7.44 -18.33
C TYR A 57 9.36 -6.76 -18.35
N LYS A 58 9.82 -6.38 -19.54
CA LYS A 58 11.10 -5.69 -19.74
C LYS A 58 10.99 -4.16 -19.61
N SER A 59 9.79 -3.61 -19.77
CA SER A 59 9.55 -2.16 -19.72
C SER A 59 8.85 -1.78 -18.42
N SER A 60 9.47 -0.89 -17.64
CA SER A 60 8.90 -0.35 -16.40
C SER A 60 7.57 0.39 -16.64
N TYR A 61 7.47 1.08 -17.78
CA TYR A 61 6.25 1.78 -18.17
C TYR A 61 5.08 0.80 -18.41
N MET A 62 5.30 -0.25 -19.20
CA MET A 62 4.27 -1.25 -19.48
C MET A 62 3.89 -2.05 -18.22
N ALA A 63 4.88 -2.40 -17.40
CA ALA A 63 4.64 -3.07 -16.11
C ALA A 63 3.77 -2.22 -15.19
N SER A 64 4.03 -0.90 -15.10
CA SER A 64 3.25 0.02 -14.27
C SER A 64 1.81 0.16 -14.77
N ILE A 65 1.59 0.31 -16.07
CA ILE A 65 0.24 0.41 -16.65
C ILE A 65 -0.57 -0.87 -16.37
N ASP A 66 0.04 -2.01 -16.60
CA ASP A 66 -0.67 -3.29 -16.44
C ASP A 66 -0.91 -3.64 -14.98
N ALA A 67 0.02 -3.30 -14.08
CA ALA A 67 -0.18 -3.41 -12.64
C ALA A 67 -1.38 -2.57 -12.18
N MET A 68 -1.48 -1.32 -12.65
CA MET A 68 -2.56 -0.41 -12.25
C MET A 68 -3.95 -0.91 -12.66
N LYS A 69 -4.09 -1.62 -13.80
CA LYS A 69 -5.38 -2.23 -14.20
C LYS A 69 -5.92 -3.20 -13.15
N GLY A 70 -5.02 -3.92 -12.45
CA GLY A 70 -5.42 -4.89 -11.44
C GLY A 70 -5.75 -4.28 -10.08
N ILE A 71 -5.08 -3.19 -9.68
CA ILE A 71 -5.14 -2.68 -8.31
C ILE A 71 -5.91 -1.36 -8.16
N SER A 72 -6.14 -0.59 -9.23
CA SER A 72 -6.81 0.71 -9.15
C SER A 72 -8.16 0.64 -8.45
N ASN A 73 -8.98 -0.36 -8.79
CA ASN A 73 -10.28 -0.54 -8.15
C ASN A 73 -10.16 -0.84 -6.65
N ALA A 74 -9.16 -1.63 -6.24
CA ALA A 74 -8.94 -1.94 -4.83
C ALA A 74 -8.55 -0.69 -4.04
N VAL A 75 -7.61 0.12 -4.56
CA VAL A 75 -7.19 1.39 -3.94
C VAL A 75 -8.35 2.37 -3.84
N ILE A 76 -9.15 2.54 -4.89
CA ILE A 76 -10.33 3.42 -4.88
C ILE A 76 -11.34 2.92 -3.83
N THR A 77 -11.65 1.63 -3.83
CA THR A 77 -12.66 1.07 -2.92
C THR A 77 -12.21 1.20 -1.46
N SER A 78 -10.96 0.85 -1.13
CA SER A 78 -10.44 1.00 0.24
C SER A 78 -10.48 2.45 0.71
N SER A 79 -10.05 3.39 -0.11
CA SER A 79 -10.07 4.82 0.21
C SER A 79 -11.51 5.35 0.39
N LEU A 80 -12.47 4.90 -0.42
CA LEU A 80 -13.87 5.26 -0.26
C LEU A 80 -14.44 4.73 1.05
N VAL A 81 -14.09 3.50 1.46
CA VAL A 81 -14.52 2.93 2.74
C VAL A 81 -13.97 3.76 3.90
N PHE A 82 -12.68 4.13 3.87
CA PHE A 82 -12.09 5.00 4.89
C PHE A 82 -12.82 6.35 4.96
N MET A 83 -13.03 7.01 3.83
CA MET A 83 -13.76 8.30 3.81
C MET A 83 -15.19 8.15 4.31
N ALA A 84 -15.88 7.07 3.96
CA ALA A 84 -17.26 6.79 4.42
C ALA A 84 -17.35 6.60 5.95
N VAL A 85 -16.27 6.20 6.61
CA VAL A 85 -16.20 6.11 8.06
C VAL A 85 -15.88 7.47 8.69
N PHE A 86 -14.89 8.20 8.19
CA PHE A 86 -14.41 9.42 8.83
C PHE A 86 -15.26 10.66 8.54
N ILE A 87 -15.93 10.74 7.38
CA ILE A 87 -16.82 11.86 7.06
C ILE A 87 -17.97 11.95 8.06
N PRO A 88 -18.74 10.88 8.35
CA PRO A 88 -19.79 10.93 9.37
C PRO A 88 -19.28 11.31 10.77
N VAL A 89 -18.10 10.80 11.16
CA VAL A 89 -17.48 11.14 12.45
C VAL A 89 -17.25 12.66 12.57
N SER A 90 -16.91 13.34 11.47
CA SER A 90 -16.69 14.79 11.47
C SER A 90 -17.95 15.62 11.75
N PHE A 91 -19.13 15.03 11.62
CA PHE A 91 -20.41 15.70 11.94
C PHE A 91 -20.94 15.40 13.35
N MET A 92 -20.20 14.66 14.16
CA MET A 92 -20.58 14.38 15.55
C MET A 92 -20.48 15.66 16.38
N GLY A 93 -21.62 16.10 16.94
CA GLY A 93 -21.72 17.27 17.80
C GLY A 93 -21.40 16.97 19.28
N GLY A 94 -21.63 17.95 20.13
CA GLY A 94 -21.43 17.86 21.57
C GLY A 94 -20.16 18.55 22.06
N THR A 95 -19.82 18.37 23.34
CA THR A 95 -18.65 19.00 23.99
C THR A 95 -17.31 18.64 23.33
N SER A 96 -17.24 17.46 22.70
CA SER A 96 -16.06 17.00 21.96
C SER A 96 -16.20 17.17 20.44
N GLY A 97 -17.25 17.84 19.97
CA GLY A 97 -17.55 17.96 18.53
C GLY A 97 -16.42 18.56 17.71
N THR A 98 -15.77 19.60 18.22
CA THR A 98 -14.62 20.22 17.55
C THR A 98 -13.48 19.22 17.30
N PHE A 99 -13.22 18.34 18.26
CA PHE A 99 -12.20 17.30 18.13
C PHE A 99 -12.56 16.28 17.03
N TYR A 100 -13.80 15.80 17.03
CA TYR A 100 -14.24 14.84 16.02
C TYR A 100 -14.25 15.46 14.63
N THR A 101 -14.63 16.71 14.48
CA THR A 101 -14.61 17.44 13.21
C THR A 101 -13.19 17.57 12.69
N GLN A 102 -12.25 18.06 13.50
CA GLN A 102 -10.86 18.24 13.08
C GLN A 102 -10.20 16.90 12.75
N PHE A 103 -10.39 15.88 13.60
CA PHE A 103 -9.86 14.55 13.38
C PHE A 103 -10.44 13.89 12.12
N GLY A 104 -11.76 13.82 12.02
CA GLY A 104 -12.46 13.16 10.92
C GLY A 104 -12.19 13.79 9.56
N LEU A 105 -12.23 15.12 9.47
CA LEU A 105 -11.92 15.83 8.23
C LEU A 105 -10.44 15.70 7.85
N THR A 106 -9.52 15.81 8.80
CA THR A 106 -8.09 15.62 8.52
C THR A 106 -7.83 14.22 7.98
N MET A 107 -8.39 13.19 8.60
CA MET A 107 -8.28 11.80 8.15
C MET A 107 -8.88 11.60 6.77
N ALA A 108 -10.11 12.06 6.54
CA ALA A 108 -10.81 11.88 5.26
C ALA A 108 -10.04 12.54 4.09
N VAL A 109 -9.58 13.77 4.28
CA VAL A 109 -8.84 14.51 3.25
C VAL A 109 -7.47 13.88 3.01
N ALA A 110 -6.77 13.49 4.07
CA ALA A 110 -5.46 12.87 3.94
C ALA A 110 -5.51 11.52 3.21
N VAL A 111 -6.52 10.69 3.49
CA VAL A 111 -6.76 9.44 2.75
C VAL A 111 -7.13 9.74 1.29
N GLY A 112 -7.93 10.76 1.02
CA GLY A 112 -8.24 11.20 -0.35
C GLY A 112 -6.99 11.62 -1.13
N ILE A 113 -6.11 12.41 -0.53
CA ILE A 113 -4.82 12.80 -1.13
C ILE A 113 -3.92 11.58 -1.34
N SER A 114 -3.89 10.64 -0.37
CA SER A 114 -3.17 9.38 -0.49
C SER A 114 -3.63 8.58 -1.69
N ALA A 115 -4.92 8.40 -1.86
CA ALA A 115 -5.49 7.68 -3.00
C ALA A 115 -5.10 8.30 -4.35
N ILE A 116 -5.18 9.63 -4.46
CA ILE A 116 -4.75 10.34 -5.67
C ILE A 116 -3.26 10.10 -5.94
N ASN A 117 -2.41 10.19 -4.91
CA ASN A 117 -0.98 9.95 -5.03
C ASN A 117 -0.69 8.48 -5.40
N ALA A 118 -1.39 7.52 -4.83
CA ALA A 118 -1.24 6.11 -5.14
C ALA A 118 -1.62 5.79 -6.60
N LEU A 119 -2.63 6.46 -7.13
CA LEU A 119 -3.11 6.24 -8.50
C LEU A 119 -2.33 7.01 -9.56
N THR A 120 -1.67 8.10 -9.19
CA THR A 120 -0.97 8.98 -10.14
C THR A 120 0.55 9.00 -9.92
N LEU A 121 0.99 9.46 -8.75
CA LEU A 121 2.40 9.66 -8.43
C LEU A 121 3.16 8.33 -8.30
N SER A 122 2.59 7.35 -7.60
CA SER A 122 3.27 6.08 -7.34
C SER A 122 3.57 5.29 -8.62
N PRO A 123 2.62 5.07 -9.56
CA PRO A 123 2.93 4.39 -10.82
C PRO A 123 3.86 5.21 -11.73
N ALA A 124 3.77 6.54 -11.73
CA ALA A 124 4.69 7.39 -12.47
C ALA A 124 6.14 7.26 -11.95
N LEU A 125 6.32 7.27 -10.63
CA LEU A 125 7.64 7.04 -10.03
C LEU A 125 8.14 5.61 -10.28
N CYS A 126 7.27 4.61 -10.25
CA CYS A 126 7.64 3.24 -10.60
C CYS A 126 8.11 3.15 -12.05
N ALA A 127 7.41 3.78 -12.98
CA ALA A 127 7.79 3.80 -14.40
C ALA A 127 9.14 4.48 -14.64
N LEU A 128 9.48 5.50 -13.86
CA LEU A 128 10.72 6.28 -14.00
C LEU A 128 11.91 5.67 -13.24
N LEU A 129 11.67 5.18 -12.03
CA LEU A 129 12.73 4.80 -11.08
C LEU A 129 12.97 3.29 -11.01
N LEU A 130 11.95 2.46 -11.19
CA LEU A 130 12.13 1.02 -11.18
C LEU A 130 12.76 0.57 -12.50
N LYS A 131 13.73 -0.33 -12.38
CA LYS A 131 14.35 -1.00 -13.53
C LYS A 131 14.10 -2.50 -13.42
N PRO A 132 13.81 -3.20 -14.54
CA PRO A 132 13.70 -4.65 -14.53
C PRO A 132 15.03 -5.24 -14.03
N TYR A 133 14.92 -6.33 -13.31
CA TYR A 133 16.09 -6.99 -12.66
C TYR A 133 16.94 -7.78 -13.64
N ILE A 134 16.41 -8.08 -14.81
CA ILE A 134 17.07 -8.86 -15.85
C ILE A 134 17.59 -7.88 -16.90
N ASN A 135 18.90 -7.92 -17.19
CA ASN A 135 19.47 -7.20 -18.31
C ASN A 135 18.91 -7.75 -19.63
N GLU A 136 19.01 -7.00 -20.72
CA GLU A 136 18.65 -7.47 -22.08
C GLU A 136 19.38 -8.77 -22.46
N ASP A 137 20.54 -9.04 -21.86
CA ASP A 137 21.36 -10.25 -22.03
C ASP A 137 20.98 -11.43 -21.10
N GLY A 138 19.88 -11.34 -20.34
CA GLY A 138 19.43 -12.41 -19.45
C GLY A 138 20.28 -12.62 -18.18
N THR A 139 21.27 -11.77 -17.91
CA THR A 139 22.15 -11.85 -16.74
C THR A 139 21.64 -10.98 -15.59
N GLU A 140 21.49 -11.55 -14.39
CA GLU A 140 21.18 -10.80 -13.17
C GLU A 140 22.31 -9.82 -12.83
N LYS A 141 21.96 -8.56 -12.57
CA LYS A 141 22.93 -7.58 -12.03
C LYS A 141 23.45 -8.05 -10.67
N ASN A 142 24.73 -8.39 -10.61
CA ASN A 142 25.42 -8.84 -9.39
C ASN A 142 25.75 -7.62 -8.49
N ASN A 143 24.75 -7.03 -7.86
CA ASN A 143 24.88 -5.93 -6.89
C ASN A 143 24.65 -6.46 -5.47
N PHE A 144 25.20 -5.77 -4.46
CA PHE A 144 24.97 -6.08 -3.04
C PHE A 144 23.46 -6.20 -2.72
N ALA A 145 22.63 -5.34 -3.31
CA ALA A 145 21.18 -5.39 -3.18
C ALA A 145 20.56 -6.68 -3.74
N SER A 146 21.10 -7.23 -4.84
CA SER A 146 20.61 -8.49 -5.41
C SER A 146 20.98 -9.71 -4.53
N ARG A 147 22.14 -9.68 -3.89
CA ARG A 147 22.56 -10.72 -2.94
C ARG A 147 21.70 -10.70 -1.68
N PHE A 148 21.40 -9.52 -1.13
CA PHE A 148 20.52 -9.38 0.02
C PHE A 148 19.11 -9.87 -0.31
N ARG A 149 18.58 -9.50 -1.48
CA ARG A 149 17.25 -9.94 -1.94
C ARG A 149 17.21 -11.46 -2.15
N LYS A 150 18.26 -12.07 -2.75
CA LYS A 150 18.36 -13.52 -2.89
C LYS A 150 18.30 -14.22 -1.53
N ALA A 151 19.09 -13.76 -0.57
CA ALA A 151 19.08 -14.30 0.79
C ALA A 151 17.72 -14.16 1.47
N PHE A 152 17.09 -13.00 1.33
CA PHE A 152 15.74 -12.74 1.86
C PHE A 152 14.69 -13.65 1.20
N ASN A 153 14.69 -13.76 -0.13
CA ASN A 153 13.75 -14.61 -0.85
C ASN A 153 13.92 -16.09 -0.47
N THR A 154 15.15 -16.58 -0.36
CA THR A 154 15.41 -17.96 0.07
C THR A 154 14.90 -18.21 1.50
N ALA A 155 15.09 -17.26 2.42
CA ALA A 155 14.56 -17.36 3.77
C ALA A 155 13.02 -17.31 3.78
N PHE A 156 12.45 -16.43 2.98
CA PHE A 156 11.00 -16.28 2.84
C PHE A 156 10.36 -17.53 2.23
N GLU A 157 10.93 -18.09 1.16
CA GLU A 157 10.49 -19.36 0.56
C GLU A 157 10.51 -20.51 1.56
N ALA A 158 11.54 -20.60 2.41
CA ALA A 158 11.61 -21.61 3.47
C ALA A 158 10.46 -21.45 4.49
N VAL A 159 10.08 -20.21 4.83
CA VAL A 159 8.92 -19.92 5.70
C VAL A 159 7.62 -20.30 5.00
N VAL A 160 7.47 -19.93 3.73
CA VAL A 160 6.28 -20.25 2.92
C VAL A 160 6.11 -21.77 2.77
N GLU A 161 7.20 -22.53 2.56
CA GLU A 161 7.13 -23.99 2.50
C GLU A 161 6.70 -24.62 3.83
N LYS A 162 7.22 -24.12 4.96
CA LYS A 162 6.74 -24.54 6.27
C LYS A 162 5.27 -24.26 6.49
N TYR A 163 4.83 -23.05 6.10
CA TYR A 163 3.42 -22.66 6.18
C TYR A 163 2.55 -23.57 5.31
N LYS A 164 2.93 -23.83 4.06
CA LYS A 164 2.23 -24.75 3.17
C LYS A 164 2.11 -26.15 3.77
N LYS A 165 3.19 -26.69 4.36
CA LYS A 165 3.18 -28.00 5.02
C LYS A 165 2.20 -28.04 6.20
N ILE A 166 2.16 -26.99 7.02
CA ILE A 166 1.22 -26.88 8.15
C ILE A 166 -0.21 -26.77 7.63
N CYS A 167 -0.45 -25.93 6.61
CA CYS A 167 -1.76 -25.74 6.03
C CYS A 167 -2.28 -27.03 5.37
N LEU A 168 -1.44 -27.74 4.62
CA LEU A 168 -1.79 -29.02 4.02
C LEU A 168 -2.02 -30.14 5.06
N LEU A 169 -1.33 -30.10 6.20
CA LEU A 169 -1.58 -31.04 7.29
C LEU A 169 -2.97 -30.85 7.89
N TYR A 170 -3.46 -29.59 7.94
CA TYR A 170 -4.81 -29.28 8.43
C TYR A 170 -5.92 -29.58 7.41
N THR A 171 -5.61 -29.42 6.12
CA THR A 171 -6.58 -29.64 5.03
C THR A 171 -6.52 -31.04 4.42
N SER A 172 -5.53 -31.87 4.80
CA SER A 172 -5.46 -33.26 4.37
C SER A 172 -6.63 -34.07 4.97
N PRO A 173 -7.50 -34.68 4.15
CA PRO A 173 -8.60 -35.49 4.65
C PRO A 173 -8.05 -36.62 5.52
N SER A 174 -8.64 -36.80 6.70
CA SER A 174 -8.30 -37.86 7.64
C SER A 174 -8.36 -39.23 6.93
N PRO A 175 -7.49 -40.18 7.27
CA PRO A 175 -7.57 -41.55 6.77
C PRO A 175 -8.98 -42.18 6.93
N ARG A 176 -9.79 -41.68 7.88
CA ARG A 176 -11.18 -42.11 8.08
C ARG A 176 -12.13 -41.67 6.97
N ASP A 177 -11.86 -40.55 6.28
CA ASP A 177 -12.73 -40.05 5.21
C ASP A 177 -12.52 -40.81 3.89
N ARG A 178 -11.41 -41.53 3.74
CA ARG A 178 -11.14 -42.41 2.58
C ARG A 178 -11.84 -43.76 2.63
N SER A 179 -12.41 -44.13 3.76
CA SER A 179 -13.07 -45.43 3.94
C SER A 179 -14.58 -45.40 3.66
N VAL A 180 -15.14 -44.27 3.22
CA VAL A 180 -16.58 -44.06 3.02
C VAL A 180 -16.93 -43.77 1.54
N SER A 181 -15.97 -43.90 0.62
CA SER A 181 -16.24 -43.77 -0.84
C SER A 181 -16.03 -45.09 -1.55
#